data_6695bfce05174473430ee26b9a0818b5
#
_entry.id   6695bfce05174473430ee26b9a0818b5
#
_cell.length_a   1.000
_cell.length_b   1.000
_cell.length_c   1.000
_cell.angle_alpha   90.00
_cell.angle_beta   90.00
_cell.angle_gamma   90.00
#
_symmetry.space_group_name_H-M   'P 1'
#
loop_
_entity.id
_entity.type
_entity.pdbx_description
1 polymer ?
#
loop_
_entity_poly.entity_id
_entity_poly.type
_entity_poly.pdbx_seq_one_letter_code
_entity_poly.pdbx_strand_id
1 'polypeptide(L)'
;MLIDKLLFSDTVPMMMKKSLDFNSARHLLISNNIAQMDTPGYKASDVNFKSQLRDAIGSGSQLNLKTTHKDHFGPGMLALKNLSPLPHDENLLAKSNGNNVNIDYEMAKLAENQIDFSAVTQMMMKRGSTVRAAVTEQA
;
A
#
# COMPACT_ATOMS: atom_id res chain seq x y z
N MET A 1 -22.54 -5.51 10.11
CA MET A 1 -22.75 -4.94 11.46
C MET A 1 -22.47 -3.44 11.42
N LEU A 2 -23.01 -2.63 12.40
CA LEU A 2 -22.85 -1.17 12.40
C LEU A 2 -21.38 -0.74 12.49
N ILE A 3 -20.61 -1.49 13.29
CA ILE A 3 -19.19 -1.24 13.51
C ILE A 3 -18.36 -1.42 12.23
N ASP A 4 -18.63 -2.46 11.44
CA ASP A 4 -17.95 -2.67 10.15
C ASP A 4 -18.25 -1.54 9.18
N LYS A 5 -19.49 -1.02 9.21
CA LYS A 5 -19.90 0.09 8.36
C LYS A 5 -19.24 1.41 8.78
N LEU A 6 -19.05 1.64 10.08
CA LEU A 6 -18.38 2.83 10.64
C LEU A 6 -16.85 2.78 10.46
N LEU A 7 -16.24 1.59 10.59
CA LEU A 7 -14.79 1.44 10.51
C LEU A 7 -14.27 1.29 9.08
N PHE A 8 -15.05 0.67 8.17
CA PHE A 8 -14.55 0.22 6.86
C PHE A 8 -15.37 0.73 5.66
N SER A 9 -16.48 1.46 5.86
CA SER A 9 -17.24 2.01 4.75
C SER A 9 -16.69 3.31 4.18
N ASP A 10 -15.81 3.97 4.93
CA ASP A 10 -15.12 5.17 4.46
C ASP A 10 -13.90 4.82 3.61
N THR A 11 -13.57 5.69 2.67
CA THR A 11 -12.42 5.57 1.79
C THR A 11 -11.10 5.49 2.58
N VAL A 12 -10.99 6.21 3.70
CA VAL A 12 -9.76 6.31 4.50
C VAL A 12 -9.33 4.98 5.12
N PRO A 13 -10.18 4.22 5.85
CA PRO A 13 -9.81 2.91 6.37
C PRO A 13 -9.44 1.91 5.27
N MET A 14 -10.13 1.99 4.13
CA MET A 14 -9.80 1.14 2.99
C MET A 14 -8.42 1.47 2.41
N MET A 15 -8.08 2.76 2.30
CA MET A 15 -6.75 3.20 1.89
C MET A 15 -5.67 2.76 2.89
N MET A 16 -5.91 2.89 4.20
CA MET A 16 -4.99 2.42 5.24
C MET A 16 -4.76 0.90 5.14
N LYS A 17 -5.84 0.12 4.96
CA LYS A 17 -5.73 -1.33 4.76
C LYS A 17 -4.91 -1.66 3.53
N LYS A 18 -5.19 -1.02 2.39
CA LYS A 18 -4.43 -1.21 1.16
C LYS A 18 -2.96 -0.81 1.32
N SER A 19 -2.68 0.29 2.04
CA SER A 19 -1.31 0.68 2.35
C SER A 19 -0.56 -0.40 3.15
N LEU A 20 -1.21 -1.04 4.13
CA LEU A 20 -0.62 -2.15 4.88
C LEU A 20 -0.37 -3.38 3.99
N ASP A 21 -1.31 -3.72 3.10
CA ASP A 21 -1.16 -4.82 2.14
C ASP A 21 0.06 -4.56 1.21
N PHE A 22 0.22 -3.31 0.74
CA PHE A 22 1.37 -2.92 -0.10
C PHE A 22 2.69 -2.92 0.68
N ASN A 23 2.71 -2.41 1.91
CA ASN A 23 3.91 -2.44 2.75
C ASN A 23 4.33 -3.87 3.08
N SER A 24 3.38 -4.78 3.28
CA SER A 24 3.67 -6.20 3.47
C SER A 24 4.27 -6.84 2.22
N ALA A 25 3.70 -6.56 1.04
CA ALA A 25 4.24 -7.04 -0.23
C ALA A 25 5.64 -6.45 -0.50
N ARG A 26 5.83 -5.14 -0.26
CA ARG A 26 7.13 -4.47 -0.39
C ARG A 26 8.18 -5.07 0.53
N HIS A 27 7.81 -5.37 1.78
CA HIS A 27 8.71 -6.04 2.73
C HIS A 27 9.22 -7.38 2.21
N LEU A 28 8.33 -8.18 1.62
CA LEU A 28 8.69 -9.47 1.02
C LEU A 28 9.66 -9.29 -0.17
N LEU A 29 9.40 -8.32 -1.05
CA LEU A 29 10.26 -8.03 -2.19
C LEU A 29 11.66 -7.57 -1.75
N ILE A 30 11.74 -6.63 -0.80
CA ILE A 30 13.02 -6.17 -0.25
C ILE A 30 13.80 -7.34 0.39
N SER A 31 13.12 -8.19 1.16
CA SER A 31 13.75 -9.37 1.77
C SER A 31 14.27 -10.34 0.70
N ASN A 32 13.51 -10.54 -0.39
CA ASN A 32 13.95 -11.36 -1.51
C ASN A 32 15.14 -10.72 -2.24
N ASN A 33 15.13 -9.41 -2.47
CA ASN A 33 16.24 -8.69 -3.08
C ASN A 33 17.53 -8.87 -2.26
N ILE A 34 17.45 -8.71 -0.94
CA ILE A 34 18.60 -8.90 -0.03
C ILE A 34 19.09 -10.34 -0.10
N ALA A 35 18.20 -11.33 -0.05
CA ALA A 35 18.57 -12.75 -0.11
C ALA A 35 19.25 -13.13 -1.43
N GLN A 36 18.94 -12.43 -2.52
CA GLN A 36 19.46 -12.70 -3.87
C GLN A 36 20.62 -11.77 -4.28
N MET A 37 21.22 -11.05 -3.33
CA MET A 37 22.25 -10.04 -3.62
C MET A 37 23.50 -10.59 -4.32
N ASP A 38 23.78 -11.88 -4.15
CA ASP A 38 24.93 -12.57 -4.74
C ASP A 38 24.54 -13.45 -5.94
N THR A 39 23.25 -13.55 -6.28
CA THR A 39 22.78 -14.36 -7.40
C THR A 39 23.08 -13.67 -8.73
N PRO A 40 23.88 -14.28 -9.64
CA PRO A 40 24.18 -13.69 -10.93
C PRO A 40 22.92 -13.43 -11.77
N GLY A 41 22.85 -12.26 -12.41
CA GLY A 41 21.75 -11.87 -13.29
C GLY A 41 20.44 -11.51 -12.59
N TYR A 42 20.36 -11.58 -11.26
CA TYR A 42 19.15 -11.20 -10.54
C TYR A 42 18.85 -9.71 -10.68
N LYS A 43 17.57 -9.39 -10.83
CA LYS A 43 17.06 -8.01 -10.90
C LYS A 43 16.21 -7.71 -9.69
N ALA A 44 16.54 -6.62 -8.99
CA ALA A 44 15.74 -6.14 -7.87
C ALA A 44 14.34 -5.71 -8.34
N SER A 45 13.34 -6.04 -7.55
CA SER A 45 11.96 -5.65 -7.79
C SER A 45 11.42 -4.87 -6.59
N ASP A 46 10.59 -3.85 -6.86
CA ASP A 46 9.91 -3.07 -5.83
C ASP A 46 8.43 -2.88 -6.18
N VAL A 47 7.65 -2.40 -5.23
CA VAL A 47 6.24 -2.04 -5.43
C VAL A 47 5.99 -0.64 -4.89
N ASN A 48 5.34 0.22 -5.69
CA ASN A 48 5.06 1.59 -5.30
C ASN A 48 3.56 1.82 -5.15
N PHE A 49 3.10 1.91 -3.90
CA PHE A 49 1.69 2.16 -3.58
C PHE A 49 1.21 3.51 -4.12
N LYS A 50 2.02 4.57 -3.95
CA LYS A 50 1.62 5.93 -4.31
C LYS A 50 1.38 6.09 -5.81
N SER A 51 2.23 5.49 -6.67
CA SER A 51 2.05 5.52 -8.12
C SER A 51 0.82 4.69 -8.53
N GLN A 52 0.71 3.46 -8.04
CA GLN A 52 -0.41 2.59 -8.39
C GLN A 52 -1.76 3.13 -7.89
N LEU A 53 -1.78 3.77 -6.71
CA LEU A 53 -2.96 4.46 -6.20
C LEU A 53 -3.33 5.65 -7.08
N ARG A 54 -2.35 6.47 -7.50
CA ARG A 54 -2.56 7.60 -8.40
C ARG A 54 -3.13 7.13 -9.74
N ASP A 55 -2.58 6.06 -10.30
CA ASP A 55 -3.02 5.51 -11.58
C ASP A 55 -4.44 4.94 -11.45
N ALA A 56 -4.76 4.25 -10.36
CA ALA A 56 -6.09 3.72 -10.10
C ALA A 56 -7.15 4.82 -9.94
N ILE A 57 -6.81 5.92 -9.27
CA ILE A 57 -7.72 7.06 -9.08
C ILE A 57 -7.74 7.96 -10.32
N GLY A 58 -6.59 8.17 -10.97
CA GLY A 58 -6.44 9.03 -12.15
C GLY A 58 -6.99 8.42 -13.43
N SER A 59 -6.97 7.09 -13.56
CA SER A 59 -7.55 6.38 -14.71
C SER A 59 -9.08 6.52 -14.81
N GLY A 60 -9.72 7.02 -13.76
CA GLY A 60 -11.15 7.35 -13.76
C GLY A 60 -11.52 8.59 -14.59
N SER A 61 -10.56 9.27 -15.21
CA SER A 61 -10.81 10.55 -15.90
C SER A 61 -11.43 10.43 -17.31
N GLN A 62 -11.60 9.22 -17.86
CA GLN A 62 -12.21 9.07 -19.20
C GLN A 62 -13.72 8.92 -19.21
N LEU A 63 -14.36 8.57 -18.09
CA LEU A 63 -15.82 8.58 -17.95
C LEU A 63 -16.15 8.92 -16.49
N ASN A 64 -16.52 10.18 -16.25
CA ASN A 64 -17.11 10.60 -14.98
C ASN A 64 -18.49 9.94 -14.80
N LEU A 65 -18.51 8.71 -14.35
CA LEU A 65 -19.74 8.04 -13.94
C LEU A 65 -20.30 8.77 -12.74
N LYS A 66 -21.38 9.53 -12.95
CA LYS A 66 -22.10 10.19 -11.88
C LYS A 66 -22.83 9.12 -11.05
N THR A 67 -22.48 8.99 -9.78
CA THR A 67 -23.24 8.15 -8.86
C THR A 67 -24.64 8.72 -8.71
N THR A 68 -25.65 7.96 -9.09
CA THR A 68 -27.07 8.39 -9.02
C THR A 68 -27.69 8.15 -7.66
N HIS A 69 -27.03 7.40 -6.79
CA HIS A 69 -27.48 7.11 -5.42
C HIS A 69 -26.31 7.16 -4.45
N LYS A 70 -26.54 7.63 -3.22
CA LYS A 70 -25.52 7.76 -2.16
C LYS A 70 -24.86 6.44 -1.74
N ASP A 71 -25.54 5.32 -1.96
CA ASP A 71 -25.06 3.97 -1.62
C ASP A 71 -24.29 3.31 -2.79
N HIS A 72 -24.20 3.98 -3.95
CA HIS A 72 -23.38 3.50 -5.05
C HIS A 72 -21.91 3.83 -4.81
N PHE A 73 -21.06 2.84 -4.99
CA PHE A 73 -19.62 3.04 -4.97
C PHE A 73 -19.22 3.92 -6.15
N GLY A 74 -18.60 5.07 -5.87
CA GLY A 74 -17.98 5.87 -6.91
C GLY A 74 -16.83 5.11 -7.60
N PRO A 75 -16.47 5.47 -8.83
CA PRO A 75 -15.44 4.78 -9.61
C PRO A 75 -14.10 4.67 -8.86
N GLY A 76 -13.72 5.68 -8.08
CA GLY A 76 -12.49 5.65 -7.28
C GLY A 76 -12.51 4.63 -6.15
N MET A 77 -13.66 4.36 -5.53
CA MET A 77 -13.76 3.36 -4.45
C MET A 77 -13.67 1.93 -4.99
N LEU A 78 -14.25 1.68 -6.18
CA LEU A 78 -14.14 0.38 -6.84
C LEU A 78 -12.70 0.12 -7.29
N ALA A 79 -12.02 1.12 -7.86
CA ALA A 79 -10.63 1.05 -8.24
C ALA A 79 -9.74 0.75 -7.03
N LEU A 80 -9.97 1.44 -5.91
CA LEU A 80 -9.24 1.20 -4.67
C LEU A 80 -9.47 -0.21 -4.11
N LYS A 81 -10.70 -0.74 -4.17
CA LYS A 81 -11.03 -2.09 -3.71
C LYS A 81 -10.26 -3.15 -4.49
N ASN A 82 -10.12 -2.97 -5.80
CA ASN A 82 -9.46 -3.91 -6.72
C ASN A 82 -7.95 -3.68 -6.81
N LEU A 83 -7.42 -2.64 -6.15
CA LEU A 83 -5.99 -2.35 -6.16
C LEU A 83 -5.22 -3.48 -5.47
N SER A 84 -4.25 -4.06 -6.16
CA SER A 84 -3.32 -5.08 -5.65
C SER A 84 -1.89 -4.68 -5.94
N PRO A 85 -0.93 -5.09 -5.08
CA PRO A 85 0.48 -4.81 -5.33
C PRO A 85 0.95 -5.42 -6.64
N LEU A 86 1.42 -4.59 -7.56
CA LEU A 86 2.05 -5.01 -8.82
C LEU A 86 3.54 -4.70 -8.73
N PRO A 87 4.40 -5.71 -8.57
CA PRO A 87 5.85 -5.52 -8.60
C PRO A 87 6.33 -5.02 -9.96
N HIS A 88 7.38 -4.25 -9.95
CA HIS A 88 8.10 -3.82 -11.14
C HIS A 88 9.60 -3.96 -10.91
N ASP A 89 10.35 -4.25 -11.98
CA ASP A 89 11.80 -4.35 -11.91
C ASP A 89 12.42 -2.97 -11.81
N GLU A 90 13.43 -2.85 -10.95
CA GLU A 90 14.17 -1.60 -10.80
C GLU A 90 15.27 -1.47 -11.84
N ASN A 91 15.28 -0.34 -12.55
CA ASN A 91 16.33 0.01 -13.50
C ASN A 91 17.57 0.61 -12.80
N LEU A 92 18.19 -0.19 -11.93
CA LEU A 92 19.45 0.17 -11.27
C LEU A 92 20.64 -0.30 -12.09
N LEU A 93 21.80 0.37 -11.89
CA LEU A 93 23.06 -0.03 -12.51
C LEU A 93 23.43 -1.45 -12.08
N ALA A 94 23.60 -2.32 -13.06
CA ALA A 94 24.00 -3.70 -12.80
C ALA A 94 25.50 -3.81 -12.51
N LYS A 95 25.84 -4.68 -11.57
CA LYS A 95 27.22 -5.14 -11.30
C LYS A 95 27.76 -5.93 -12.51
N SER A 96 29.06 -6.25 -12.51
CA SER A 96 29.70 -7.03 -13.57
C SER A 96 29.09 -8.44 -13.75
N ASN A 97 28.47 -9.01 -12.71
CA ASN A 97 27.75 -10.27 -12.76
C ASN A 97 26.29 -10.15 -13.22
N GLY A 98 25.85 -8.96 -13.64
CA GLY A 98 24.48 -8.70 -14.10
C GLY A 98 23.45 -8.45 -12.98
N ASN A 99 23.83 -8.62 -11.70
CA ASN A 99 22.98 -8.32 -10.55
C ASN A 99 22.92 -6.81 -10.30
N ASN A 100 21.73 -6.26 -9.99
CA ASN A 100 21.56 -4.82 -9.70
C ASN A 100 21.20 -4.51 -8.24
N VAL A 101 21.22 -5.51 -7.35
CA VAL A 101 20.89 -5.30 -5.94
C VAL A 101 22.01 -4.55 -5.23
N ASN A 102 21.67 -3.45 -4.56
CA ASN A 102 22.54 -2.72 -3.65
C ASN A 102 22.01 -2.90 -2.22
N ILE A 103 22.79 -3.55 -1.36
CA ILE A 103 22.37 -3.88 0.01
C ILE A 103 22.09 -2.64 0.85
N ASP A 104 22.90 -1.60 0.73
CA ASP A 104 22.71 -0.35 1.50
C ASP A 104 21.39 0.31 1.14
N TYR A 105 21.06 0.30 -0.15
CA TYR A 105 19.81 0.83 -0.67
C TYR A 105 18.60 -0.01 -0.23
N GLU A 106 18.70 -1.34 -0.29
CA GLU A 106 17.61 -2.23 0.15
C GLU A 106 17.41 -2.14 1.67
N MET A 107 18.48 -1.99 2.47
CA MET A 107 18.36 -1.79 3.92
C MET A 107 17.70 -0.44 4.25
N ALA A 108 17.99 0.61 3.50
CA ALA A 108 17.33 1.89 3.66
C ALA A 108 15.82 1.80 3.34
N LYS A 109 15.45 1.10 2.25
CA LYS A 109 14.05 0.82 1.90
C LYS A 109 13.35 -0.01 2.98
N LEU A 110 14.04 -0.98 3.56
CA LEU A 110 13.50 -1.80 4.64
C LEU A 110 13.14 -0.94 5.85
N ALA A 111 14.05 -0.05 6.25
CA ALA A 111 13.80 0.88 7.35
C ALA A 111 12.65 1.84 7.04
N GLU A 112 12.62 2.43 5.84
CA GLU A 112 11.50 3.27 5.37
C GLU A 112 10.16 2.52 5.47
N ASN A 113 10.11 1.31 4.90
CA ASN A 113 8.90 0.49 4.90
C ASN A 113 8.42 0.15 6.31
N GLN A 114 9.35 -0.10 7.24
CA GLN A 114 9.02 -0.36 8.64
C GLN A 114 8.42 0.88 9.33
N ILE A 115 8.93 2.06 9.04
CA ILE A 115 8.40 3.34 9.56
C ILE A 115 6.99 3.55 9.02
N ASP A 116 6.78 3.39 7.71
CA ASP A 116 5.49 3.55 7.06
C ASP A 116 4.44 2.57 7.60
N PHE A 117 4.81 1.30 7.72
CA PHE A 117 3.95 0.27 8.31
C PHE A 117 3.54 0.63 9.74
N SER A 118 4.49 1.04 10.56
CA SER A 118 4.25 1.44 11.95
C SER A 118 3.34 2.66 12.04
N ALA A 119 3.56 3.66 11.20
CA ALA A 119 2.75 4.88 11.16
C ALA A 119 1.29 4.58 10.80
N VAL A 120 1.06 3.79 9.74
CA VAL A 120 -0.30 3.42 9.31
C VAL A 120 -1.01 2.57 10.37
N THR A 121 -0.29 1.63 11.00
CA THR A 121 -0.83 0.80 12.08
C THR A 121 -1.26 1.65 13.30
N GLN A 122 -0.43 2.63 13.70
CA GLN A 122 -0.76 3.55 14.80
C GLN A 122 -1.99 4.42 14.45
N MET A 123 -2.09 4.90 13.20
CA MET A 123 -3.26 5.64 12.74
C MET A 123 -4.53 4.79 12.80
N MET A 124 -4.46 3.51 12.40
CA MET A 124 -5.60 2.58 12.48
C MET A 124 -6.00 2.31 13.92
N MET A 125 -5.04 2.09 14.83
CA MET A 125 -5.30 1.88 16.25
C MET A 125 -5.96 3.12 16.88
N LYS A 126 -5.44 4.32 16.60
CA LYS A 126 -6.01 5.57 17.09
C LYS A 126 -7.45 5.77 16.60
N ARG A 127 -7.71 5.51 15.32
CA ARG A 127 -9.08 5.55 14.79
C ARG A 127 -9.99 4.54 15.49
N GLY A 128 -9.52 3.32 15.70
CA GLY A 128 -10.27 2.28 16.41
C GLY A 128 -10.61 2.68 17.84
N SER A 129 -9.67 3.29 18.58
CA SER A 129 -9.91 3.79 19.94
C SER A 129 -10.93 4.93 19.96
N THR A 130 -10.85 5.87 19.02
CA THR A 130 -11.83 6.98 18.90
C THR A 130 -13.25 6.45 18.66
N VAL A 131 -13.39 5.48 17.73
CA VAL A 131 -14.71 4.87 17.46
C VAL A 131 -15.22 4.11 18.69
N ARG A 132 -14.32 3.38 19.38
CA ARG A 132 -14.69 2.67 20.62
C ARG A 132 -15.17 3.65 21.70
N ALA A 133 -14.43 4.73 21.94
CA ALA A 133 -14.81 5.76 22.90
C ALA A 133 -16.19 6.35 22.57
N ALA A 134 -16.46 6.66 21.30
CA ALA A 134 -17.74 7.18 20.84
C ALA A 134 -18.92 6.19 21.04
N VAL A 135 -18.66 4.87 20.93
CA VAL A 135 -19.69 3.82 21.11
C VAL A 135 -19.95 3.53 22.60
N THR A 136 -18.90 3.62 23.44
CA THR A 136 -19.00 3.32 24.88
C THR A 136 -19.33 4.53 25.74
N GLU A 137 -19.49 5.73 25.13
CA GLU A 137 -19.69 7.00 25.83
C GLU A 137 -18.62 7.33 26.89
N GLN A 138 -17.46 6.67 26.77
CA GLN A 138 -16.30 6.94 27.62
C GLN A 138 -15.36 7.88 26.87
N ALA A 139 -15.33 9.12 27.32
CA ALA A 139 -14.35 10.11 26.89
C ALA A 139 -13.04 9.99 27.68
#